data_9f2c18d4af44496a89105e80b78f8ea9
#
_entry.id   9f2c18d4af44496a89105e80b78f8ea9
#
_cell.length_a   1.000
_cell.length_b   1.000
_cell.length_c   1.000
_cell.angle_alpha   90.00
_cell.angle_beta   90.00
_cell.angle_gamma   90.00
#
_symmetry.space_group_name_H-M   'P 1'
#
loop_
_entity.id
_entity.type
_entity.pdbx_description
1 polymer ?
#
loop_
_entity_poly.entity_id
_entity_poly.type
_entity_poly.pdbx_seq_one_letter_code
_entity_poly.pdbx_strand_id
1 'polypeptide(L)'
;MKLHITCIPGDGIGPEIVAEAKKVLLKVADVYGHEMIFEDILMGGASIDVHGVPLTDEAIGKAKAADAVLMGSIGGNTTTSPWYKLPPNLRPEAGLLALRKALNLFANLRPAVLYDELAAACPLKEEISKAGFDMMIMRELTGGLYFGERKTIEENGVLKAIDTLTYDENEIRRIAIKGFDIAMKRSKKVTSVDKANVLDSSRLWRKVVEEVAKDYPEVTLEHMLVDNCAMQLVKNPAQFDVILTENMFGDILSDEASMVTGSIGMLASASLNDSKFGLYEPSHGSAPDIAGQDVANPIATILSAAMMLRYSFDLDKEADAIEAAVKQVLVDGYRTMDIMSEGCEKVGCSKMGELLAERIK
;
A
#
# COMPACT_ATOMS: atom_id res chain seq x y z
N MET A 1 -2.44 -19.06 17.71
CA MET A 1 -1.23 -18.24 17.99
C MET A 1 -1.65 -17.00 18.77
N LYS A 2 -0.71 -16.33 19.43
CA LYS A 2 -0.95 -15.02 20.06
C LYS A 2 -0.24 -13.96 19.21
N LEU A 3 -0.98 -12.97 18.73
CA LEU A 3 -0.53 -11.96 17.76
C LEU A 3 -0.71 -10.58 18.41
N HIS A 4 0.38 -9.83 18.53
CA HIS A 4 0.38 -8.47 19.06
C HIS A 4 0.48 -7.46 17.91
N ILE A 5 -0.59 -6.70 17.69
CA ILE A 5 -0.73 -5.79 16.56
C ILE A 5 -0.88 -4.36 17.08
N THR A 6 0.07 -3.49 16.73
CA THR A 6 -0.13 -2.06 16.96
C THR A 6 -1.04 -1.50 15.88
N CYS A 7 -2.09 -0.79 16.28
CA CYS A 7 -3.02 -0.14 15.38
C CYS A 7 -2.83 1.37 15.38
N ILE A 8 -2.84 1.96 14.19
CA ILE A 8 -2.80 3.41 13.97
C ILE A 8 -4.09 3.79 13.25
N PRO A 9 -5.18 4.16 13.97
CA PRO A 9 -6.39 4.63 13.32
C PRO A 9 -6.13 5.81 12.39
N GLY A 10 -5.31 6.76 12.83
CA GLY A 10 -4.89 7.92 12.03
C GLY A 10 -5.97 8.98 11.92
N ASP A 11 -6.13 9.55 10.71
CA ASP A 11 -6.94 10.73 10.43
C ASP A 11 -8.11 10.42 9.48
N GLY A 12 -9.09 11.32 9.42
CA GLY A 12 -10.20 11.24 8.47
C GLY A 12 -11.02 9.95 8.60
N ILE A 13 -11.11 9.19 7.51
CA ILE A 13 -11.82 7.88 7.48
C ILE A 13 -11.05 6.75 8.19
N GLY A 14 -9.78 6.99 8.56
CA GLY A 14 -8.92 5.97 9.15
C GLY A 14 -9.51 5.24 10.35
N PRO A 15 -10.09 5.92 11.37
CA PRO A 15 -10.70 5.27 12.52
C PRO A 15 -11.84 4.30 12.14
N GLU A 16 -12.72 4.65 11.20
CA GLU A 16 -13.84 3.79 10.80
C GLU A 16 -13.37 2.57 10.01
N ILE A 17 -12.45 2.71 9.06
CA ILE A 17 -11.96 1.56 8.27
C ILE A 17 -11.10 0.60 9.10
N VAL A 18 -10.31 1.11 10.07
CA VAL A 18 -9.54 0.25 11.00
C VAL A 18 -10.46 -0.50 11.96
N ALA A 19 -11.54 0.12 12.43
CA ALA A 19 -12.53 -0.57 13.26
C ALA A 19 -13.13 -1.78 12.55
N GLU A 20 -13.45 -1.66 11.25
CA GLU A 20 -13.98 -2.76 10.45
C GLU A 20 -12.92 -3.85 10.18
N ALA A 21 -11.67 -3.46 9.93
CA ALA A 21 -10.58 -4.43 9.80
C ALA A 21 -10.35 -5.21 11.11
N LYS A 22 -10.37 -4.54 12.28
CA LYS A 22 -10.30 -5.23 13.58
C LYS A 22 -11.47 -6.21 13.78
N LYS A 23 -12.69 -5.85 13.38
CA LYS A 23 -13.87 -6.72 13.45
C LYS A 23 -13.67 -8.01 12.65
N VAL A 24 -13.18 -7.89 11.41
CA VAL A 24 -12.87 -9.05 10.55
C VAL A 24 -11.76 -9.91 11.14
N LEU A 25 -10.66 -9.28 11.62
CA LEU A 25 -9.55 -9.98 12.28
C LEU A 25 -9.98 -10.73 13.53
N LEU A 26 -10.85 -10.16 14.38
CA LEU A 26 -11.41 -10.85 15.55
C LEU A 26 -12.24 -12.06 15.14
N LYS A 27 -13.01 -11.97 14.05
CA LYS A 27 -13.75 -13.11 13.52
C LYS A 27 -12.82 -14.22 13.01
N VAL A 28 -11.73 -13.85 12.32
CA VAL A 28 -10.68 -14.81 11.93
C VAL A 28 -10.07 -15.48 13.17
N ALA A 29 -9.76 -14.69 14.20
CA ALA A 29 -9.20 -15.21 15.45
C ALA A 29 -10.13 -16.24 16.11
N ASP A 30 -11.43 -15.95 16.14
CA ASP A 30 -12.46 -16.87 16.69
C ASP A 30 -12.54 -18.18 15.90
N VAL A 31 -12.58 -18.09 14.55
CA VAL A 31 -12.72 -19.27 13.68
C VAL A 31 -11.49 -20.17 13.70
N TYR A 32 -10.28 -19.56 13.68
CA TYR A 32 -9.03 -20.29 13.55
C TYR A 32 -8.28 -20.53 14.88
N GLY A 33 -8.87 -20.07 16.00
CA GLY A 33 -8.29 -20.31 17.33
C GLY A 33 -7.03 -19.48 17.63
N HIS A 34 -7.02 -18.21 17.23
CA HIS A 34 -5.95 -17.29 17.54
C HIS A 34 -6.34 -16.33 18.68
N GLU A 35 -5.35 -15.73 19.33
CA GLU A 35 -5.51 -14.60 20.26
C GLU A 35 -4.89 -13.37 19.61
N MET A 36 -5.69 -12.34 19.32
CA MET A 36 -5.22 -11.08 18.77
C MET A 36 -5.31 -9.97 19.79
N ILE A 37 -4.18 -9.30 20.05
CA ILE A 37 -4.08 -8.16 20.96
C ILE A 37 -3.84 -6.91 20.12
N PHE A 38 -4.72 -5.93 20.22
CA PHE A 38 -4.61 -4.66 19.55
C PHE A 38 -4.19 -3.57 20.54
N GLU A 39 -3.13 -2.82 20.20
CA GLU A 39 -2.70 -1.64 20.92
C GLU A 39 -2.78 -0.42 20.02
N ASP A 40 -3.65 0.54 20.35
CA ASP A 40 -3.82 1.76 19.55
C ASP A 40 -2.76 2.79 19.92
N ILE A 41 -2.17 3.43 18.90
CA ILE A 41 -1.27 4.58 19.04
C ILE A 41 -1.72 5.74 18.15
N LEU A 42 -1.37 6.97 18.56
CA LEU A 42 -1.66 8.17 17.77
C LEU A 42 -0.52 8.46 16.81
N MET A 43 -0.91 8.82 15.57
CA MET A 43 -0.01 9.33 14.53
C MET A 43 -0.77 10.31 13.63
N GLY A 44 -0.03 11.14 12.91
CA GLY A 44 -0.61 12.11 11.98
C GLY A 44 -1.22 13.31 12.68
N GLY A 45 -2.33 13.82 12.14
CA GLY A 45 -3.08 14.93 12.71
C GLY A 45 -3.61 14.63 14.10
N ALA A 46 -4.08 13.43 14.35
CA ALA A 46 -4.55 12.99 15.66
C ALA A 46 -3.44 13.10 16.75
N SER A 47 -2.19 12.79 16.39
CA SER A 47 -1.05 12.98 17.30
C SER A 47 -0.67 14.46 17.46
N ILE A 48 -0.73 15.25 16.39
CA ILE A 48 -0.45 16.70 16.46
C ILE A 48 -1.43 17.39 17.41
N ASP A 49 -2.71 17.06 17.34
CA ASP A 49 -3.74 17.67 18.17
C ASP A 49 -3.56 17.39 19.68
N VAL A 50 -2.99 16.24 20.03
CA VAL A 50 -2.76 15.83 21.44
C VAL A 50 -1.36 16.17 21.91
N HIS A 51 -0.34 15.95 21.09
CA HIS A 51 1.08 15.98 21.48
C HIS A 51 1.86 17.13 20.83
N GLY A 52 1.30 17.84 19.85
CA GLY A 52 1.99 18.90 19.09
C GLY A 52 3.00 18.37 18.05
N VAL A 53 3.14 17.06 17.92
CA VAL A 53 4.03 16.39 16.96
C VAL A 53 3.30 15.26 16.23
N PRO A 54 3.65 14.97 14.95
CA PRO A 54 2.93 13.97 14.17
C PRO A 54 3.20 12.52 14.60
N LEU A 55 4.25 12.27 15.39
CA LEU A 55 4.61 10.97 15.94
C LEU A 55 5.50 11.16 17.16
N THR A 56 5.23 10.44 18.25
CA THR A 56 6.04 10.46 19.47
C THR A 56 7.03 9.30 19.52
N ASP A 57 8.11 9.43 20.28
CA ASP A 57 9.07 8.33 20.50
C ASP A 57 8.42 7.15 21.24
N GLU A 58 7.45 7.40 22.12
CA GLU A 58 6.66 6.36 22.78
C GLU A 58 5.87 5.53 21.76
N ALA A 59 5.19 6.19 20.82
CA ALA A 59 4.46 5.52 19.74
C ALA A 59 5.38 4.67 18.86
N ILE A 60 6.57 5.18 18.52
CA ILE A 60 7.59 4.40 17.81
C ILE A 60 8.03 3.17 18.63
N GLY A 61 8.21 3.33 19.93
CA GLY A 61 8.58 2.24 20.84
C GLY A 61 7.53 1.12 20.86
N LYS A 62 6.25 1.48 20.94
CA LYS A 62 5.12 0.54 20.89
C LYS A 62 5.04 -0.18 19.52
N ALA A 63 5.17 0.56 18.44
CA ALA A 63 5.18 -0.03 17.09
C ALA A 63 6.32 -1.04 16.92
N LYS A 64 7.53 -0.75 17.43
CA LYS A 64 8.67 -1.68 17.40
C LYS A 64 8.50 -2.92 18.27
N ALA A 65 7.71 -2.85 19.34
CA ALA A 65 7.48 -3.96 20.26
C ALA A 65 6.39 -4.92 19.80
N ALA A 66 5.60 -4.54 18.82
CA ALA A 66 4.56 -5.38 18.22
C ALA A 66 5.11 -6.37 17.19
N ASP A 67 4.30 -7.34 16.80
CA ASP A 67 4.61 -8.29 15.73
C ASP A 67 4.34 -7.69 14.33
N ALA A 68 3.38 -6.76 14.24
CA ALA A 68 3.02 -6.02 13.03
C ALA A 68 2.29 -4.72 13.36
N VAL A 69 2.18 -3.82 12.38
CA VAL A 69 1.41 -2.57 12.47
C VAL A 69 0.29 -2.57 11.44
N LEU A 70 -0.95 -2.31 11.89
CA LEU A 70 -2.10 -2.04 11.02
C LEU A 70 -2.46 -0.56 11.09
N MET A 71 -2.51 0.11 9.96
CA MET A 71 -2.78 1.54 9.88
C MET A 71 -3.98 1.85 9.00
N GLY A 72 -4.74 2.88 9.37
CA GLY A 72 -5.78 3.48 8.53
C GLY A 72 -5.18 4.48 7.56
N SER A 73 -5.42 5.76 7.80
CA SER A 73 -4.97 6.80 6.88
C SER A 73 -4.42 8.00 7.62
N ILE A 74 -3.53 8.74 6.98
CA ILE A 74 -2.85 9.90 7.57
C ILE A 74 -3.06 11.12 6.67
N GLY A 75 -3.20 12.29 7.32
CA GLY A 75 -3.30 13.57 6.64
C GLY A 75 -4.70 14.18 6.67
N GLY A 76 -4.85 15.32 6.05
CA GLY A 76 -6.09 16.10 5.99
C GLY A 76 -6.19 16.90 4.71
N ASN A 77 -7.21 17.74 4.62
CA ASN A 77 -7.33 18.66 3.51
C ASN A 77 -6.21 19.71 3.54
N THR A 78 -5.38 19.74 2.52
CA THR A 78 -4.19 20.59 2.44
C THR A 78 -4.50 22.10 2.48
N THR A 79 -5.71 22.50 2.15
CA THR A 79 -6.15 23.90 2.10
C THR A 79 -6.79 24.34 3.42
N THR A 80 -7.61 23.48 4.03
CA THR A 80 -8.46 23.86 5.17
C THR A 80 -7.95 23.33 6.52
N SER A 81 -7.18 22.23 6.55
CA SER A 81 -6.67 21.69 7.80
C SER A 81 -5.57 22.57 8.44
N PRO A 82 -5.64 22.83 9.75
CA PRO A 82 -4.66 23.63 10.46
C PRO A 82 -3.25 23.03 10.44
N TRP A 83 -3.12 21.73 10.28
CA TRP A 83 -1.83 21.03 10.29
C TRP A 83 -0.90 21.47 9.15
N TYR A 84 -1.46 21.89 8.00
CA TYR A 84 -0.65 22.33 6.84
C TYR A 84 -0.11 23.76 6.97
N LYS A 85 -0.50 24.48 8.05
CA LYS A 85 0.15 25.74 8.44
C LYS A 85 1.44 25.54 9.22
N LEU A 86 1.66 24.31 9.70
CA LEU A 86 2.88 23.91 10.41
C LEU A 86 4.06 23.74 9.44
N PRO A 87 5.30 23.87 9.95
CA PRO A 87 6.49 23.50 9.19
C PRO A 87 6.41 22.09 8.63
N PRO A 88 7.01 21.78 7.47
CA PRO A 88 6.90 20.47 6.81
C PRO A 88 7.22 19.27 7.70
N ASN A 89 8.19 19.40 8.60
CA ASN A 89 8.61 18.35 9.54
C ASN A 89 7.61 18.09 10.70
N LEU A 90 6.60 18.94 10.84
CA LEU A 90 5.53 18.80 11.83
C LEU A 90 4.17 18.49 11.20
N ARG A 91 4.11 18.28 9.88
CA ARG A 91 2.87 17.87 9.20
C ARG A 91 2.59 16.38 9.38
N PRO A 92 1.34 15.93 9.21
CA PRO A 92 0.96 14.51 9.39
C PRO A 92 1.87 13.51 8.65
N GLU A 93 2.19 13.80 7.41
CA GLU A 93 3.01 12.94 6.53
C GLU A 93 4.45 12.73 7.06
N ALA A 94 4.97 13.71 7.80
CA ALA A 94 6.29 13.57 8.43
C ALA A 94 6.31 12.44 9.47
N GLY A 95 5.18 12.20 10.17
CA GLY A 95 5.03 11.07 11.09
C GLY A 95 5.13 9.73 10.38
N LEU A 96 4.47 9.57 9.23
CA LEU A 96 4.52 8.36 8.43
C LEU A 96 5.94 8.07 7.91
N LEU A 97 6.60 9.07 7.37
CA LEU A 97 7.99 8.94 6.89
C LEU A 97 8.96 8.58 8.03
N ALA A 98 8.77 9.21 9.20
CA ALA A 98 9.57 8.89 10.38
C ALA A 98 9.34 7.45 10.88
N LEU A 99 8.09 6.98 10.89
CA LEU A 99 7.74 5.62 11.28
C LEU A 99 8.34 4.59 10.31
N ARG A 100 8.19 4.78 9.01
CA ARG A 100 8.77 3.90 7.96
C ARG A 100 10.29 3.79 8.12
N LYS A 101 10.96 4.91 8.36
CA LYS A 101 12.40 4.95 8.62
C LYS A 101 12.77 4.24 9.92
N ALA A 102 12.04 4.48 11.02
CA ALA A 102 12.32 3.89 12.33
C ALA A 102 12.14 2.36 12.34
N LEU A 103 11.27 1.82 11.48
CA LEU A 103 10.96 0.41 11.31
C LEU A 103 11.75 -0.24 10.14
N ASN A 104 12.57 0.54 9.44
CA ASN A 104 13.34 0.10 8.25
C ASN A 104 12.47 -0.56 7.17
N LEU A 105 11.31 0.03 6.88
CA LEU A 105 10.35 -0.51 5.89
C LEU A 105 10.73 -0.04 4.49
N PHE A 106 11.45 -0.86 3.75
CA PHE A 106 11.98 -0.50 2.43
C PHE A 106 11.21 -1.10 1.25
N ALA A 107 10.47 -2.20 1.46
CA ALA A 107 9.75 -2.90 0.40
C ALA A 107 8.25 -2.64 0.53
N ASN A 108 7.68 -1.86 -0.38
CA ASN A 108 6.26 -1.59 -0.42
C ASN A 108 5.59 -2.44 -1.51
N LEU A 109 4.64 -3.27 -1.09
CA LEU A 109 3.86 -4.18 -1.91
C LEU A 109 2.48 -3.57 -2.13
N ARG A 110 2.12 -3.33 -3.38
CA ARG A 110 0.83 -2.79 -3.82
C ARG A 110 0.19 -3.71 -4.85
N PRO A 111 -0.67 -4.67 -4.44
CA PRO A 111 -1.39 -5.51 -5.38
C PRO A 111 -2.45 -4.69 -6.13
N ALA A 112 -2.59 -4.91 -7.42
CA ALA A 112 -3.65 -4.37 -8.24
C ALA A 112 -4.37 -5.52 -8.95
N VAL A 113 -5.54 -5.86 -8.43
CA VAL A 113 -6.37 -6.98 -8.90
C VAL A 113 -7.69 -6.44 -9.43
N LEU A 114 -8.05 -6.80 -10.65
CA LEU A 114 -9.38 -6.53 -11.17
C LEU A 114 -10.30 -7.72 -10.84
N TYR A 115 -11.28 -7.48 -9.97
CA TYR A 115 -12.33 -8.44 -9.69
C TYR A 115 -13.34 -8.47 -10.84
N ASP A 116 -13.77 -9.65 -11.28
CA ASP A 116 -14.76 -9.81 -12.34
C ASP A 116 -16.05 -9.02 -12.05
N GLU A 117 -16.45 -9.00 -10.78
CA GLU A 117 -17.64 -8.32 -10.27
C GLU A 117 -17.52 -6.77 -10.33
N LEU A 118 -16.31 -6.26 -10.49
CA LEU A 118 -16.00 -4.83 -10.60
C LEU A 118 -15.55 -4.43 -12.00
N ALA A 119 -15.56 -5.36 -12.98
CA ALA A 119 -15.11 -5.09 -14.34
C ALA A 119 -15.85 -3.90 -15.00
N ALA A 120 -17.11 -3.67 -14.64
CA ALA A 120 -17.89 -2.52 -15.12
C ALA A 120 -17.40 -1.16 -14.61
N ALA A 121 -16.70 -1.12 -13.45
CA ALA A 121 -16.09 0.10 -12.90
C ALA A 121 -14.70 0.38 -13.50
N CYS A 122 -14.08 -0.60 -14.16
CA CYS A 122 -12.80 -0.44 -14.83
C CYS A 122 -12.92 0.56 -15.98
N PRO A 123 -12.10 1.63 -16.04
CA PRO A 123 -12.18 2.65 -17.07
C PRO A 123 -11.59 2.19 -18.42
N LEU A 124 -10.97 1.02 -18.45
CA LEU A 124 -10.40 0.47 -19.66
C LEU A 124 -11.48 -0.10 -20.59
N LYS A 125 -11.11 -0.26 -21.86
CA LYS A 125 -12.01 -0.92 -22.84
C LYS A 125 -12.40 -2.32 -22.38
N GLU A 126 -13.64 -2.70 -22.65
CA GLU A 126 -14.22 -3.99 -22.25
C GLU A 126 -13.37 -5.20 -22.64
N GLU A 127 -12.74 -5.17 -23.84
CA GLU A 127 -11.82 -6.21 -24.30
C GLU A 127 -10.58 -6.39 -23.43
N ILE A 128 -10.14 -5.32 -22.72
CA ILE A 128 -9.00 -5.33 -21.80
C ILE A 128 -9.47 -5.78 -20.41
N SER A 129 -10.56 -5.20 -19.90
CA SER A 129 -11.09 -5.54 -18.58
C SER A 129 -11.58 -6.97 -18.48
N LYS A 130 -12.19 -7.53 -19.55
CA LYS A 130 -12.61 -8.94 -19.60
C LYS A 130 -11.47 -9.96 -19.53
N ALA A 131 -10.25 -9.57 -19.91
CA ALA A 131 -9.08 -10.43 -19.76
C ALA A 131 -8.68 -10.61 -18.28
N GLY A 132 -9.13 -9.70 -17.41
CA GLY A 132 -8.69 -9.63 -16.02
C GLY A 132 -7.20 -9.31 -15.89
N PHE A 133 -6.79 -8.92 -14.71
CA PHE A 133 -5.37 -8.81 -14.38
C PHE A 133 -5.18 -8.90 -12.86
N ASP A 134 -4.05 -9.44 -12.48
CA ASP A 134 -3.55 -9.52 -11.10
C ASP A 134 -2.06 -9.24 -11.14
N MET A 135 -1.67 -8.05 -10.71
CA MET A 135 -0.27 -7.63 -10.68
C MET A 135 0.12 -7.13 -9.29
N MET A 136 1.41 -7.26 -8.98
CA MET A 136 2.03 -6.75 -7.77
C MET A 136 3.05 -5.67 -8.11
N ILE A 137 2.86 -4.47 -7.61
CA ILE A 137 3.88 -3.42 -7.72
C ILE A 137 4.75 -3.44 -6.48
N MET A 138 6.04 -3.72 -6.70
CA MET A 138 7.09 -3.72 -5.70
C MET A 138 7.85 -2.40 -5.80
N ARG A 139 7.53 -1.48 -4.88
CA ARG A 139 8.13 -0.15 -4.78
C ARG A 139 9.21 -0.15 -3.72
N GLU A 140 10.42 0.26 -4.07
CA GLU A 140 11.41 0.66 -3.06
C GLU A 140 10.88 1.90 -2.32
N LEU A 141 10.99 1.96 -0.99
CA LEU A 141 10.23 2.93 -0.19
C LEU A 141 11.10 3.93 0.59
N THR A 142 12.39 3.68 0.74
CA THR A 142 13.26 4.44 1.68
C THR A 142 14.46 5.11 1.03
N GLY A 143 14.60 5.00 -0.28
CA GLY A 143 15.63 5.62 -1.09
C GLY A 143 15.08 6.62 -2.12
N GLY A 144 15.92 6.96 -3.07
CA GLY A 144 15.58 7.75 -4.24
C GLY A 144 15.34 9.23 -3.98
N LEU A 145 14.52 9.83 -4.84
CA LEU A 145 14.26 11.26 -4.84
C LEU A 145 13.62 11.77 -3.55
N TYR A 146 12.76 10.97 -2.91
CA TYR A 146 12.02 11.37 -1.72
C TYR A 146 12.87 11.43 -0.45
N PHE A 147 14.04 10.79 -0.45
CA PHE A 147 14.97 10.74 0.68
C PHE A 147 16.32 11.42 0.39
N GLY A 148 16.53 11.85 -0.84
CA GLY A 148 17.74 12.55 -1.24
C GLY A 148 17.88 13.95 -0.65
N GLU A 149 19.08 14.53 -0.79
CA GLU A 149 19.34 15.92 -0.40
C GLU A 149 18.48 16.88 -1.24
N ARG A 150 17.86 17.83 -0.56
CA ARG A 150 17.03 18.87 -1.21
C ARG A 150 17.34 20.23 -0.67
N LYS A 151 17.38 21.22 -1.56
CA LYS A 151 17.63 22.62 -1.17
C LYS A 151 17.06 23.60 -2.19
N THR A 152 16.67 24.77 -1.69
CA THR A 152 16.39 25.94 -2.54
C THR A 152 17.45 26.98 -2.26
N ILE A 153 18.12 27.45 -3.29
CA ILE A 153 19.17 28.46 -3.22
C ILE A 153 18.80 29.65 -4.12
N GLU A 154 19.40 30.79 -3.87
CA GLU A 154 19.30 31.96 -4.74
C GLU A 154 20.63 32.17 -5.44
N GLU A 155 20.65 32.15 -6.76
CA GLU A 155 21.80 32.44 -7.59
C GLU A 155 21.49 33.60 -8.54
N ASN A 156 22.24 34.71 -8.45
CA ASN A 156 22.05 35.91 -9.28
C ASN A 156 20.63 36.49 -9.23
N GLY A 157 19.97 36.46 -8.06
CA GLY A 157 18.60 36.96 -7.88
C GLY A 157 17.49 36.00 -8.40
N VAL A 158 17.86 34.76 -8.78
CA VAL A 158 16.91 33.73 -9.25
C VAL A 158 16.89 32.55 -8.26
N LEU A 159 15.69 32.16 -7.85
CA LEU A 159 15.50 30.97 -7.01
C LEU A 159 15.71 29.70 -7.84
N LYS A 160 16.51 28.76 -7.28
CA LYS A 160 16.78 27.44 -7.86
C LYS A 160 16.52 26.36 -6.83
N ALA A 161 15.55 25.48 -7.10
CA ALA A 161 15.27 24.29 -6.30
C ALA A 161 16.04 23.08 -6.85
N ILE A 162 16.60 22.27 -5.96
CA ILE A 162 17.41 21.09 -6.28
C ILE A 162 16.90 19.94 -5.41
N ASP A 163 16.53 18.83 -6.05
CA ASP A 163 16.25 17.56 -5.44
C ASP A 163 17.20 16.51 -6.02
N THR A 164 17.82 15.70 -5.16
CA THR A 164 18.85 14.74 -5.58
C THR A 164 18.29 13.32 -5.50
N LEU A 165 18.34 12.61 -6.63
CA LEU A 165 17.98 11.19 -6.70
C LEU A 165 19.24 10.36 -6.49
N THR A 166 19.25 9.52 -5.45
CA THR A 166 20.38 8.63 -5.14
C THR A 166 19.88 7.22 -4.81
N TYR A 167 20.61 6.22 -5.28
CA TYR A 167 20.50 4.82 -4.90
C TYR A 167 21.89 4.20 -4.79
N ASP A 168 22.10 3.37 -3.77
CA ASP A 168 23.27 2.51 -3.69
C ASP A 168 22.93 1.05 -4.06
N GLU A 169 23.95 0.23 -4.26
CA GLU A 169 23.80 -1.17 -4.65
C GLU A 169 23.03 -2.01 -3.60
N ASN A 170 23.15 -1.69 -2.32
CA ASN A 170 22.50 -2.45 -1.24
C ASN A 170 21.01 -2.15 -1.21
N GLU A 171 20.61 -0.89 -1.39
CA GLU A 171 19.21 -0.48 -1.47
C GLU A 171 18.50 -1.19 -2.64
N ILE A 172 19.14 -1.23 -3.80
CA ILE A 172 18.61 -1.90 -4.98
C ILE A 172 18.56 -3.42 -4.78
N ARG A 173 19.62 -4.00 -4.24
CA ARG A 173 19.74 -5.45 -4.04
C ARG A 173 18.67 -5.98 -3.10
N ARG A 174 18.45 -5.33 -1.95
CA ARG A 174 17.44 -5.77 -0.97
C ARG A 174 16.02 -5.76 -1.53
N ILE A 175 15.64 -4.74 -2.30
CA ILE A 175 14.31 -4.69 -2.91
C ILE A 175 14.19 -5.66 -4.08
N ALA A 176 15.25 -5.87 -4.86
CA ALA A 176 15.28 -6.85 -5.93
C ALA A 176 15.06 -8.27 -5.38
N ILE A 177 15.79 -8.68 -4.34
CA ILE A 177 15.60 -9.98 -3.67
C ILE A 177 14.13 -10.15 -3.25
N LYS A 178 13.53 -9.17 -2.56
CA LYS A 178 12.10 -9.25 -2.17
C LYS A 178 11.18 -9.37 -3.38
N GLY A 179 11.46 -8.64 -4.48
CA GLY A 179 10.67 -8.72 -5.72
C GLY A 179 10.73 -10.09 -6.38
N PHE A 180 11.91 -10.71 -6.43
CA PHE A 180 12.07 -12.06 -6.97
C PHE A 180 11.45 -13.12 -6.04
N ASP A 181 11.57 -12.99 -4.71
CA ASP A 181 10.91 -13.87 -3.74
C ASP A 181 9.38 -13.86 -3.89
N ILE A 182 8.79 -12.69 -4.11
CA ILE A 182 7.35 -12.56 -4.40
C ILE A 182 7.01 -13.20 -5.75
N ALA A 183 7.80 -12.96 -6.79
CA ALA A 183 7.58 -13.56 -8.11
C ALA A 183 7.62 -15.09 -8.07
N MET A 184 8.49 -15.68 -7.25
CA MET A 184 8.55 -17.14 -7.05
C MET A 184 7.25 -17.74 -6.50
N LYS A 185 6.48 -16.95 -5.74
CA LYS A 185 5.15 -17.34 -5.21
C LYS A 185 4.00 -17.00 -6.15
N ARG A 186 4.28 -16.36 -7.30
CA ARG A 186 3.32 -15.91 -8.31
C ARG A 186 3.64 -16.56 -9.66
N SER A 187 3.40 -15.85 -10.75
CA SER A 187 3.58 -16.38 -12.12
C SER A 187 5.04 -16.37 -12.61
N LYS A 188 6.00 -16.10 -11.71
CA LYS A 188 7.46 -16.15 -11.97
C LYS A 188 7.90 -15.17 -13.07
N LYS A 189 7.33 -13.97 -13.10
CA LYS A 189 7.74 -12.92 -14.02
C LYS A 189 8.01 -11.62 -13.25
N VAL A 190 9.18 -11.00 -13.48
CA VAL A 190 9.54 -9.68 -12.98
C VAL A 190 9.72 -8.73 -14.16
N THR A 191 8.98 -7.61 -14.15
CA THR A 191 9.23 -6.48 -15.03
C THR A 191 9.93 -5.39 -14.21
N SER A 192 11.24 -5.26 -14.39
CA SER A 192 12.03 -4.21 -13.75
C SER A 192 11.84 -2.89 -14.51
N VAL A 193 11.29 -1.89 -13.81
CA VAL A 193 10.93 -0.60 -14.42
C VAL A 193 11.89 0.49 -13.97
N ASP A 194 12.47 1.20 -14.94
CA ASP A 194 13.52 2.18 -14.74
C ASP A 194 13.50 3.30 -15.81
N LYS A 195 14.46 4.22 -15.74
CA LYS A 195 14.74 5.24 -16.78
C LYS A 195 16.18 5.18 -17.25
N ALA A 196 16.72 3.98 -17.49
CA ALA A 196 18.14 3.74 -17.78
C ALA A 196 18.67 4.42 -19.05
N ASN A 197 17.79 4.80 -19.98
CA ASN A 197 18.18 5.59 -21.16
C ASN A 197 18.65 7.02 -20.80
N VAL A 198 18.32 7.52 -19.58
CA VAL A 198 18.64 8.89 -19.15
C VAL A 198 19.44 8.90 -17.84
N LEU A 199 19.01 8.15 -16.81
CA LEU A 199 19.49 8.27 -15.43
C LEU A 199 20.61 7.27 -15.10
N ASP A 200 21.67 7.75 -14.42
CA ASP A 200 22.74 6.89 -13.90
C ASP A 200 22.23 5.94 -12.80
N SER A 201 21.38 6.43 -11.90
CA SER A 201 20.73 5.61 -10.86
C SER A 201 19.96 4.45 -11.45
N SER A 202 19.23 4.66 -12.55
CA SER A 202 18.51 3.62 -13.28
C SER A 202 19.43 2.63 -14.00
N ARG A 203 20.58 3.06 -14.49
CA ARG A 203 21.60 2.14 -15.05
C ARG A 203 22.18 1.23 -13.97
N LEU A 204 22.47 1.79 -12.77
CA LEU A 204 22.89 1.00 -11.62
C LEU A 204 21.79 0.05 -11.18
N TRP A 205 20.53 0.51 -11.12
CA TRP A 205 19.35 -0.31 -10.80
C TRP A 205 19.31 -1.55 -11.68
N ARG A 206 19.34 -1.37 -13.00
CA ARG A 206 19.30 -2.45 -13.98
C ARG A 206 20.42 -3.46 -13.78
N LYS A 207 21.66 -2.99 -13.62
CA LYS A 207 22.84 -3.82 -13.37
C LYS A 207 22.64 -4.72 -12.14
N VAL A 208 22.21 -4.15 -11.01
CA VAL A 208 22.05 -4.89 -9.76
C VAL A 208 20.88 -5.87 -9.84
N VAL A 209 19.76 -5.49 -10.47
CA VAL A 209 18.62 -6.39 -10.69
C VAL A 209 19.03 -7.59 -11.57
N GLU A 210 19.82 -7.38 -12.62
CA GLU A 210 20.37 -8.45 -13.46
C GLU A 210 21.33 -9.38 -12.68
N GLU A 211 22.08 -8.84 -11.73
CA GLU A 211 22.93 -9.66 -10.85
C GLU A 211 22.09 -10.56 -9.94
N VAL A 212 21.06 -10.02 -9.28
CA VAL A 212 20.15 -10.76 -8.40
C VAL A 212 19.37 -11.82 -9.18
N ALA A 213 18.94 -11.52 -10.40
CA ALA A 213 18.18 -12.45 -11.25
C ALA A 213 18.92 -13.79 -11.49
N LYS A 214 20.26 -13.80 -11.43
CA LYS A 214 21.06 -15.05 -11.60
C LYS A 214 20.79 -16.09 -10.53
N ASP A 215 20.34 -15.65 -9.35
CA ASP A 215 20.00 -16.52 -8.22
C ASP A 215 18.57 -17.07 -8.34
N TYR A 216 17.78 -16.56 -9.30
CA TYR A 216 16.37 -16.94 -9.54
C TYR A 216 16.13 -17.42 -10.99
N PRO A 217 16.76 -18.54 -11.41
CA PRO A 217 16.72 -18.99 -12.81
C PRO A 217 15.32 -19.37 -13.31
N GLU A 218 14.36 -19.58 -12.40
CA GLU A 218 12.96 -19.87 -12.74
C GLU A 218 12.13 -18.62 -13.03
N VAL A 219 12.64 -17.42 -12.71
CA VAL A 219 11.92 -16.16 -12.89
C VAL A 219 12.35 -15.49 -14.19
N THR A 220 11.39 -15.17 -15.02
CA THR A 220 11.62 -14.39 -16.24
C THR A 220 11.79 -12.92 -15.87
N LEU A 221 12.96 -12.33 -16.16
CA LEU A 221 13.22 -10.90 -15.99
C LEU A 221 13.06 -10.18 -17.33
N GLU A 222 12.26 -9.12 -17.32
CA GLU A 222 12.16 -8.14 -18.43
C GLU A 222 12.47 -6.74 -17.90
N HIS A 223 13.08 -5.89 -18.73
CA HIS A 223 13.27 -4.47 -18.42
C HIS A 223 12.32 -3.61 -19.24
N MET A 224 11.74 -2.61 -18.59
CA MET A 224 10.85 -1.66 -19.25
C MET A 224 11.16 -0.23 -18.81
N LEU A 225 11.16 0.73 -19.72
CA LEU A 225 11.24 2.13 -19.35
C LEU A 225 9.93 2.58 -18.71
N VAL A 226 9.99 3.43 -17.70
CA VAL A 226 8.83 3.85 -16.90
C VAL A 226 7.71 4.47 -17.72
N ASP A 227 8.04 5.28 -18.72
CA ASP A 227 7.08 5.88 -19.65
C ASP A 227 6.35 4.83 -20.50
N ASN A 228 7.07 3.78 -20.93
CA ASN A 228 6.42 2.66 -21.61
C ASN A 228 5.57 1.82 -20.63
N CYS A 229 6.01 1.61 -19.40
CA CYS A 229 5.24 0.90 -18.38
C CYS A 229 3.89 1.57 -18.13
N ALA A 230 3.87 2.90 -17.96
CA ALA A 230 2.63 3.68 -17.83
C ALA A 230 1.68 3.47 -19.01
N MET A 231 2.19 3.53 -20.24
CA MET A 231 1.38 3.21 -21.43
C MET A 231 0.86 1.77 -21.42
N GLN A 232 1.66 0.81 -20.99
CA GLN A 232 1.28 -0.61 -21.00
C GLN A 232 0.29 -0.97 -19.88
N LEU A 233 0.30 -0.28 -18.74
CA LEU A 233 -0.72 -0.43 -17.70
C LEU A 233 -2.13 -0.15 -18.23
N VAL A 234 -2.26 0.83 -19.13
CA VAL A 234 -3.54 1.16 -19.76
C VAL A 234 -3.85 0.24 -20.95
N LYS A 235 -2.82 -0.16 -21.72
CA LYS A 235 -3.01 -0.89 -22.99
C LYS A 235 -3.15 -2.40 -22.79
N ASN A 236 -2.37 -2.99 -21.90
CA ASN A 236 -2.30 -4.43 -21.67
C ASN A 236 -1.81 -4.75 -20.24
N PRO A 237 -2.60 -4.43 -19.20
CA PRO A 237 -2.22 -4.68 -17.81
C PRO A 237 -1.98 -6.17 -17.49
N ALA A 238 -2.66 -7.08 -18.20
CA ALA A 238 -2.56 -8.53 -18.00
C ALA A 238 -1.18 -9.12 -18.33
N GLN A 239 -0.27 -8.36 -18.97
CA GLN A 239 1.09 -8.82 -19.22
C GLN A 239 1.99 -8.81 -17.98
N PHE A 240 1.61 -8.07 -16.94
CA PHE A 240 2.41 -7.90 -15.72
C PHE A 240 2.06 -8.94 -14.67
N ASP A 241 3.10 -9.42 -13.97
CA ASP A 241 2.98 -10.21 -12.73
C ASP A 241 3.57 -9.41 -11.56
N VAL A 242 4.90 -9.20 -11.54
CA VAL A 242 5.54 -8.33 -10.57
C VAL A 242 6.24 -7.18 -11.29
N ILE A 243 5.86 -5.96 -10.98
CA ILE A 243 6.54 -4.73 -11.39
C ILE A 243 7.49 -4.31 -10.29
N LEU A 244 8.80 -4.36 -10.53
CA LEU A 244 9.84 -3.98 -9.58
C LEU A 244 10.40 -2.61 -9.97
N THR A 245 10.33 -1.61 -9.06
CA THR A 245 10.73 -0.25 -9.42
C THR A 245 11.16 0.59 -8.20
N GLU A 246 11.81 1.70 -8.50
CA GLU A 246 12.25 2.68 -7.52
C GLU A 246 11.08 3.48 -6.91
N ASN A 247 11.38 4.31 -5.91
CA ASN A 247 10.39 4.95 -5.04
C ASN A 247 9.38 5.82 -5.81
N MET A 248 9.84 6.82 -6.54
CA MET A 248 8.95 7.78 -7.22
C MET A 248 8.17 7.13 -8.38
N PHE A 249 8.82 6.28 -9.17
CA PHE A 249 8.12 5.57 -10.26
C PHE A 249 7.10 4.59 -9.71
N GLY A 250 7.44 3.90 -8.61
CA GLY A 250 6.52 2.99 -7.93
C GLY A 250 5.30 3.70 -7.35
N ASP A 251 5.46 4.92 -6.85
CA ASP A 251 4.36 5.76 -6.38
C ASP A 251 3.37 6.07 -7.51
N ILE A 252 3.89 6.61 -8.61
CA ILE A 252 3.08 7.03 -9.75
C ILE A 252 2.39 5.83 -10.43
N LEU A 253 3.16 4.76 -10.71
CA LEU A 253 2.62 3.58 -11.40
C LEU A 253 1.60 2.82 -10.56
N SER A 254 1.74 2.78 -9.23
CA SER A 254 0.76 2.12 -8.38
C SER A 254 -0.54 2.89 -8.28
N ASP A 255 -0.51 4.22 -8.29
CA ASP A 255 -1.71 5.05 -8.32
C ASP A 255 -2.42 4.92 -9.69
N GLU A 256 -1.68 4.86 -10.78
CA GLU A 256 -2.23 4.55 -12.11
C GLU A 256 -2.87 3.17 -12.13
N ALA A 257 -2.17 2.14 -11.65
CA ALA A 257 -2.71 0.77 -11.55
C ALA A 257 -3.97 0.71 -10.69
N SER A 258 -4.05 1.55 -9.64
CA SER A 258 -5.24 1.66 -8.81
C SER A 258 -6.47 2.09 -9.59
N MET A 259 -6.31 3.08 -10.42
CA MET A 259 -7.42 3.61 -11.22
C MET A 259 -7.89 2.63 -12.29
N VAL A 260 -6.99 1.81 -12.83
CA VAL A 260 -7.40 0.78 -13.81
C VAL A 260 -8.12 -0.41 -13.17
N THR A 261 -8.04 -0.61 -11.83
CA THR A 261 -8.87 -1.58 -11.12
C THR A 261 -10.30 -1.09 -10.84
N GLY A 262 -10.56 0.20 -11.03
CA GLY A 262 -11.88 0.81 -10.86
C GLY A 262 -12.10 1.53 -9.53
N SER A 263 -11.33 1.25 -8.46
CA SER A 263 -11.40 2.02 -7.21
C SER A 263 -10.16 1.87 -6.35
N ILE A 264 -9.66 3.00 -5.85
CA ILE A 264 -8.59 3.06 -4.86
C ILE A 264 -9.01 2.45 -3.49
N GLY A 265 -10.32 2.38 -3.19
CA GLY A 265 -10.88 1.75 -2.01
C GLY A 265 -10.73 0.21 -1.97
N MET A 266 -10.25 -0.39 -3.07
CA MET A 266 -9.96 -1.82 -3.16
C MET A 266 -8.47 -2.16 -2.98
N LEU A 267 -7.59 -1.15 -2.86
CA LEU A 267 -6.16 -1.36 -2.92
C LEU A 267 -5.51 -1.46 -1.54
N ALA A 268 -5.12 -2.67 -1.21
CA ALA A 268 -4.26 -2.98 -0.07
C ALA A 268 -2.82 -2.53 -0.31
N SER A 269 -2.08 -2.38 0.78
CA SER A 269 -0.63 -2.14 0.74
C SER A 269 0.05 -2.76 1.96
N ALA A 270 1.27 -3.24 1.75
CA ALA A 270 2.16 -3.70 2.80
C ALA A 270 3.53 -3.04 2.65
N SER A 271 4.10 -2.56 3.75
CA SER A 271 5.47 -2.07 3.79
C SER A 271 6.29 -2.98 4.70
N LEU A 272 7.29 -3.67 4.13
CA LEU A 272 8.04 -4.72 4.80
C LEU A 272 9.50 -4.32 5.01
N ASN A 273 10.13 -4.91 6.03
CA ASN A 273 11.58 -4.86 6.24
C ASN A 273 12.25 -6.21 5.90
N ASP A 274 13.49 -6.41 6.33
CA ASP A 274 14.23 -7.66 6.10
C ASP A 274 13.65 -8.87 6.86
N SER A 275 12.92 -8.61 7.95
CA SER A 275 12.25 -9.66 8.74
C SER A 275 10.83 -9.94 8.23
N LYS A 276 10.01 -10.57 9.05
CA LYS A 276 8.56 -10.73 8.82
C LYS A 276 7.76 -9.52 9.28
N PHE A 277 8.39 -8.54 9.92
CA PHE A 277 7.70 -7.34 10.41
C PHE A 277 7.25 -6.46 9.25
N GLY A 278 6.02 -5.95 9.34
CA GLY A 278 5.45 -5.05 8.34
C GLY A 278 4.47 -4.04 8.92
N LEU A 279 4.25 -2.98 8.14
CA LEU A 279 3.17 -2.02 8.30
C LEU A 279 2.19 -2.21 7.15
N TYR A 280 0.91 -2.34 7.48
CA TYR A 280 -0.17 -2.67 6.57
C TYR A 280 -1.21 -1.56 6.57
N GLU A 281 -1.43 -0.96 5.42
CA GLU A 281 -2.27 0.23 5.26
C GLU A 281 -2.97 0.22 3.91
N PRO A 282 -4.16 0.84 3.75
CA PRO A 282 -4.73 1.04 2.42
C PRO A 282 -3.87 2.01 1.61
N SER A 283 -3.90 1.93 0.29
CA SER A 283 -3.16 2.86 -0.58
C SER A 283 -3.80 4.24 -0.69
N HIS A 284 -5.08 4.39 -0.28
CA HIS A 284 -5.79 5.67 -0.33
C HIS A 284 -5.48 6.58 0.87
N GLY A 285 -5.77 7.87 0.74
CA GLY A 285 -5.62 8.87 1.80
C GLY A 285 -6.78 8.90 2.81
N SER A 286 -6.81 9.94 3.63
CA SER A 286 -7.73 10.11 4.76
C SER A 286 -9.14 10.56 4.41
N ALA A 287 -9.40 10.99 3.17
CA ALA A 287 -10.71 11.43 2.67
C ALA A 287 -11.54 12.22 3.70
N PRO A 288 -11.04 13.35 4.22
CA PRO A 288 -11.65 14.07 5.34
C PRO A 288 -13.07 14.54 5.04
N ASP A 289 -13.42 14.70 3.76
CA ASP A 289 -14.73 15.19 3.34
C ASP A 289 -15.87 14.19 3.60
N ILE A 290 -15.55 12.90 3.73
CA ILE A 290 -16.52 11.83 3.98
C ILE A 290 -16.35 11.16 5.36
N ALA A 291 -15.38 11.63 6.17
CA ALA A 291 -15.10 11.06 7.48
C ALA A 291 -16.31 11.13 8.41
N GLY A 292 -16.60 10.03 9.12
CA GLY A 292 -17.72 9.92 10.07
C GLY A 292 -19.11 9.81 9.43
N GLN A 293 -19.20 9.64 8.10
CA GLN A 293 -20.47 9.52 7.40
C GLN A 293 -20.88 8.05 7.10
N ASP A 294 -20.08 7.08 7.51
CA ASP A 294 -20.28 5.65 7.24
C ASP A 294 -20.39 5.31 5.74
N VAL A 295 -19.67 6.03 4.87
CA VAL A 295 -19.68 5.82 3.42
C VAL A 295 -18.35 5.31 2.86
N ALA A 296 -17.29 5.33 3.66
CA ALA A 296 -15.96 4.87 3.26
C ALA A 296 -15.98 3.38 2.92
N ASN A 297 -15.12 2.97 1.98
CA ASN A 297 -14.92 1.56 1.65
C ASN A 297 -13.82 0.97 2.57
N PRO A 298 -14.11 0.00 3.47
CA PRO A 298 -13.12 -0.57 4.37
C PRO A 298 -12.31 -1.71 3.72
N ILE A 299 -12.63 -2.13 2.49
CA ILE A 299 -12.08 -3.36 1.87
C ILE A 299 -10.57 -3.26 1.71
N ALA A 300 -10.02 -2.11 1.31
CA ALA A 300 -8.58 -1.94 1.18
C ALA A 300 -7.82 -2.19 2.50
N THR A 301 -8.34 -1.69 3.63
CA THR A 301 -7.74 -1.92 4.96
C THR A 301 -7.91 -3.38 5.39
N ILE A 302 -9.04 -4.00 5.09
CA ILE A 302 -9.30 -5.42 5.39
C ILE A 302 -8.39 -6.33 4.56
N LEU A 303 -8.18 -6.03 3.27
CA LEU A 303 -7.22 -6.73 2.44
C LEU A 303 -5.76 -6.49 2.89
N SER A 304 -5.45 -5.28 3.39
CA SER A 304 -4.15 -5.03 4.02
C SER A 304 -3.95 -5.89 5.27
N ALA A 305 -5.02 -6.10 6.06
CA ALA A 305 -4.98 -7.02 7.19
C ALA A 305 -4.81 -8.49 6.74
N ALA A 306 -5.37 -8.90 5.60
CA ALA A 306 -5.09 -10.22 5.00
C ALA A 306 -3.60 -10.35 4.61
N MET A 307 -3.02 -9.31 3.99
CA MET A 307 -1.58 -9.28 3.70
C MET A 307 -0.74 -9.38 4.99
N MET A 308 -1.17 -8.75 6.09
CA MET A 308 -0.52 -8.88 7.41
C MET A 308 -0.49 -10.33 7.88
N LEU A 309 -1.62 -11.02 7.82
CA LEU A 309 -1.70 -12.44 8.19
C LEU A 309 -0.75 -13.28 7.33
N ARG A 310 -0.69 -13.04 6.03
CA ARG A 310 0.14 -13.79 5.08
C ARG A 310 1.63 -13.52 5.26
N TYR A 311 2.04 -12.25 5.33
CA TYR A 311 3.46 -11.89 5.26
C TYR A 311 4.15 -11.77 6.62
N SER A 312 3.45 -11.33 7.68
CA SER A 312 4.04 -11.24 9.02
C SER A 312 3.87 -12.53 9.82
N PHE A 313 2.79 -13.27 9.60
CA PHE A 313 2.44 -14.39 10.46
C PHE A 313 2.46 -15.77 9.78
N ASP A 314 2.65 -15.84 8.45
CA ASP A 314 2.54 -17.07 7.62
C ASP A 314 1.18 -17.77 7.78
N LEU A 315 0.11 -17.00 7.95
CA LEU A 315 -1.25 -17.47 8.11
C LEU A 315 -1.98 -17.36 6.77
N ASP A 316 -1.56 -18.17 5.78
CA ASP A 316 -2.09 -18.11 4.42
C ASP A 316 -3.58 -18.48 4.36
N LYS A 317 -4.03 -19.47 5.15
CA LYS A 317 -5.44 -19.92 5.15
C LYS A 317 -6.37 -18.84 5.67
N GLU A 318 -5.94 -18.13 6.71
CA GLU A 318 -6.66 -17.02 7.32
C GLU A 318 -6.75 -15.83 6.37
N ALA A 319 -5.64 -15.54 5.66
CA ALA A 319 -5.62 -14.53 4.61
C ALA A 319 -6.56 -14.89 3.44
N ASP A 320 -6.48 -16.13 2.95
CA ASP A 320 -7.36 -16.65 1.89
C ASP A 320 -8.84 -16.57 2.28
N ALA A 321 -9.18 -16.81 3.56
CA ALA A 321 -10.56 -16.70 4.06
C ALA A 321 -11.08 -15.25 3.97
N ILE A 322 -10.23 -14.24 4.27
CA ILE A 322 -10.60 -12.83 4.12
C ILE A 322 -10.78 -12.49 2.64
N GLU A 323 -9.85 -12.88 1.77
CA GLU A 323 -9.92 -12.62 0.32
C GLU A 323 -11.15 -13.27 -0.31
N ALA A 324 -11.47 -14.51 0.10
CA ALA A 324 -12.67 -15.21 -0.33
C ALA A 324 -13.96 -14.53 0.18
N ALA A 325 -13.97 -14.00 1.41
CA ALA A 325 -15.11 -13.24 1.94
C ALA A 325 -15.33 -11.96 1.15
N VAL A 326 -14.27 -11.23 0.78
CA VAL A 326 -14.35 -10.05 -0.09
C VAL A 326 -14.95 -10.41 -1.44
N LYS A 327 -14.44 -11.45 -2.10
CA LYS A 327 -15.00 -11.91 -3.37
C LYS A 327 -16.48 -12.27 -3.24
N GLN A 328 -16.86 -13.01 -2.17
CA GLN A 328 -18.24 -13.44 -1.98
C GLN A 328 -19.21 -12.27 -1.74
N VAL A 329 -18.80 -11.23 -0.98
CA VAL A 329 -19.62 -10.02 -0.79
C VAL A 329 -19.86 -9.31 -2.12
N LEU A 330 -18.84 -9.26 -2.98
CA LEU A 330 -18.97 -8.68 -4.33
C LEU A 330 -19.90 -9.52 -5.23
N VAL A 331 -19.80 -10.86 -5.19
CA VAL A 331 -20.69 -11.78 -5.92
C VAL A 331 -22.13 -11.63 -5.43
N ASP A 332 -22.35 -11.47 -4.12
CA ASP A 332 -23.68 -11.27 -3.53
C ASP A 332 -24.31 -9.90 -3.87
N GLY A 333 -23.55 -9.03 -4.56
CA GLY A 333 -24.05 -7.75 -5.08
C GLY A 333 -23.98 -6.59 -4.10
N TYR A 334 -23.30 -6.70 -2.96
CA TYR A 334 -23.10 -5.57 -2.05
C TYR A 334 -21.96 -4.65 -2.51
N ARG A 335 -22.19 -3.34 -2.40
CA ARG A 335 -21.22 -2.32 -2.85
C ARG A 335 -21.19 -1.12 -1.89
N THR A 336 -20.01 -0.59 -1.66
CA THR A 336 -19.87 0.78 -1.16
C THR A 336 -20.04 1.79 -2.28
N MET A 337 -20.13 3.06 -1.96
CA MET A 337 -20.46 4.12 -2.93
C MET A 337 -19.45 4.24 -4.08
N ASP A 338 -18.17 4.05 -3.79
CA ASP A 338 -17.04 4.16 -4.74
C ASP A 338 -16.99 3.05 -5.80
N ILE A 339 -17.54 1.88 -5.48
CA ILE A 339 -17.59 0.71 -6.36
C ILE A 339 -19.03 0.36 -6.80
N MET A 340 -19.95 1.30 -6.66
CA MET A 340 -21.37 1.07 -6.95
C MET A 340 -21.60 0.76 -8.43
N SER A 341 -22.43 -0.23 -8.71
CA SER A 341 -22.85 -0.62 -10.06
C SER A 341 -24.33 -0.94 -10.12
N GLU A 342 -24.92 -0.93 -11.32
CA GLU A 342 -26.34 -1.19 -11.54
C GLU A 342 -26.73 -2.59 -11.05
N GLY A 343 -27.87 -2.70 -10.38
CA GLY A 343 -28.38 -3.95 -9.84
C GLY A 343 -27.78 -4.37 -8.48
N CYS A 344 -26.84 -3.60 -7.93
CA CYS A 344 -26.20 -3.87 -6.65
C CYS A 344 -26.85 -3.10 -5.49
N GLU A 345 -26.71 -3.63 -4.28
CA GLU A 345 -27.16 -3.02 -3.04
C GLU A 345 -26.06 -2.15 -2.43
N LYS A 346 -26.36 -0.85 -2.21
CA LYS A 346 -25.43 0.08 -1.57
C LYS A 346 -25.44 -0.13 -0.05
N VAL A 347 -24.23 -0.29 0.51
CA VAL A 347 -24.00 -0.42 1.96
C VAL A 347 -22.96 0.61 2.44
N GLY A 348 -23.00 0.92 3.73
CA GLY A 348 -22.01 1.76 4.40
C GLY A 348 -20.78 0.98 4.82
N CYS A 349 -19.82 1.70 5.41
CA CYS A 349 -18.55 1.18 5.90
C CYS A 349 -18.78 0.06 6.95
N SER A 350 -19.55 0.36 7.98
CA SER A 350 -19.85 -0.58 9.06
C SER A 350 -20.57 -1.83 8.57
N LYS A 351 -21.58 -1.68 7.68
CA LYS A 351 -22.30 -2.82 7.11
C LYS A 351 -21.41 -3.69 6.21
N MET A 352 -20.51 -3.09 5.44
CA MET A 352 -19.56 -3.84 4.64
C MET A 352 -18.66 -4.71 5.53
N GLY A 353 -18.12 -4.17 6.63
CA GLY A 353 -17.32 -4.94 7.58
C GLY A 353 -18.09 -6.09 8.26
N GLU A 354 -19.37 -5.87 8.62
CA GLU A 354 -20.25 -6.94 9.14
C GLU A 354 -20.41 -8.07 8.11
N LEU A 355 -20.77 -7.73 6.87
CA LEU A 355 -20.99 -8.70 5.80
C LEU A 355 -19.73 -9.53 5.51
N LEU A 356 -18.55 -8.92 5.59
CA LEU A 356 -17.28 -9.62 5.45
C LEU A 356 -17.02 -10.55 6.62
N ALA A 357 -17.20 -10.09 7.86
CA ALA A 357 -17.01 -10.92 9.04
C ALA A 357 -17.96 -12.15 9.06
N GLU A 358 -19.22 -12.00 8.65
CA GLU A 358 -20.19 -13.09 8.55
C GLU A 358 -19.79 -14.20 7.56
N ARG A 359 -18.94 -13.88 6.58
CA ARG A 359 -18.46 -14.81 5.53
C ARG A 359 -17.14 -15.50 5.83
N ILE A 360 -16.46 -15.13 6.91
CA ILE A 360 -15.29 -15.85 7.40
C ILE A 360 -15.74 -17.21 7.96
N LYS A 361 -15.19 -18.29 7.39
CA LYS A 361 -15.53 -19.68 7.72
C LYS A 361 -14.28 -20.50 8.06
#